data_70eac25b602422843e241973050c0b92
#
_entry.id   70eac25b602422843e241973050c0b92
#
_cell.length_a   1.000
_cell.length_b   1.000
_cell.length_c   1.000
_cell.angle_alpha   90.00
_cell.angle_beta   90.00
_cell.angle_gamma   90.00
#
_symmetry.space_group_name_H-M   'P 1'
#
loop_
_entity.id
_entity.type
_entity.pdbx_description
1 polymer ?
#
loop_
_entity_poly.entity_id
_entity_poly.type
_entity_poly.pdbx_seq_one_letter_code
_entity_poly.pdbx_strand_id
1 'polypeptide(L)'
;MQRVAIIGGGFGGLYAARRLGKDPRVDLTLVDRRNHHVFQPLLYQVATGAVAPGDIAQPLRSILRRNRNTTVLLGEAIGLDPERREVALSDGGPIAYDTLIVATGARHSYFGHDAWARYAAGLKSIDDATLVRRRILIAFEAAEREHVAKRRAEWMTFVVVGGGPTGVELAGALGEIANDTLKRDFRSINPPDARIILVEAMDRVLPGYPAGRSRSARRQLERLGAVVRAGTKVTKIREGAVTVEPTAGGPPERIPTRTILWAAGVQASSFARVVAAATGAGTDRAGRIKVGPELTIPGHPEIFVIGDAAVQPWKPDKPVPGVAQGGIQGGRYAANAIVARLDGEPLKPFRFRDLGDVAVIGRLSGVTNIPWLGPFGRTGGFIAWLMWLGIHIVNLAGFSNRLIVLIRWAWSFATHGRGSRLITGEPLVPEIQEPEPPA
;
A
#
# COMPACT_ATOMS: atom_id res chain seq x y z
N MET A 1 -3.85 20.50 -30.47
CA MET A 1 -3.36 20.10 -29.12
C MET A 1 -3.48 18.59 -29.00
N GLN A 2 -2.49 17.93 -28.45
CA GLN A 2 -2.48 16.49 -28.20
C GLN A 2 -3.37 16.18 -26.98
N ARG A 3 -4.44 15.42 -27.16
CA ARG A 3 -5.30 14.98 -26.06
C ARG A 3 -4.63 13.82 -25.33
N VAL A 4 -4.27 14.02 -24.08
CA VAL A 4 -3.66 12.99 -23.25
C VAL A 4 -4.61 12.63 -22.11
N ALA A 5 -5.05 11.38 -22.04
CA ALA A 5 -5.82 10.86 -20.91
C ALA A 5 -4.90 10.09 -19.96
N ILE A 6 -5.02 10.36 -18.65
CA ILE A 6 -4.33 9.62 -17.59
C ILE A 6 -5.39 9.00 -16.70
N ILE A 7 -5.38 7.67 -16.57
CA ILE A 7 -6.27 6.94 -15.68
C ILE A 7 -5.50 6.51 -14.43
N GLY A 8 -5.80 7.16 -13.31
CA GLY A 8 -5.19 6.97 -12.00
C GLY A 8 -4.27 8.11 -11.56
N GLY A 9 -4.60 8.77 -10.45
CA GLY A 9 -3.86 9.87 -9.79
C GLY A 9 -2.87 9.42 -8.73
N GLY A 10 -2.45 8.15 -8.76
CA GLY A 10 -1.41 7.60 -7.90
C GLY A 10 -0.01 8.14 -8.25
N PHE A 11 1.04 7.46 -7.78
CA PHE A 11 2.42 7.91 -8.04
C PHE A 11 2.73 8.08 -9.52
N GLY A 12 2.37 7.09 -10.37
CA GLY A 12 2.67 7.17 -11.80
C GLY A 12 1.94 8.32 -12.49
N GLY A 13 0.61 8.34 -12.38
CA GLY A 13 -0.22 9.33 -13.05
C GLY A 13 0.01 10.76 -12.57
N LEU A 14 0.18 10.98 -11.27
CA LEU A 14 0.48 12.31 -10.74
C LEU A 14 1.81 12.87 -11.27
N TYR A 15 2.86 12.05 -11.33
CA TYR A 15 4.15 12.52 -11.84
C TYR A 15 4.14 12.73 -13.36
N ALA A 16 3.36 11.93 -14.10
CA ALA A 16 3.10 12.18 -15.53
C ALA A 16 2.34 13.50 -15.71
N ALA A 17 1.25 13.71 -14.99
CA ALA A 17 0.43 14.92 -15.05
C ALA A 17 1.23 16.19 -14.70
N ARG A 18 2.06 16.15 -13.67
CA ARG A 18 2.93 17.29 -13.30
C ARG A 18 3.92 17.69 -14.39
N ARG A 19 4.37 16.74 -15.19
CA ARG A 19 5.31 17.01 -16.30
C ARG A 19 4.59 17.51 -17.54
N LEU A 20 3.52 16.81 -17.95
CA LEU A 20 2.71 17.16 -19.15
C LEU A 20 1.91 18.46 -18.96
N GLY A 21 1.45 18.74 -17.76
CA GLY A 21 0.73 19.96 -17.43
C GLY A 21 1.55 21.25 -17.56
N LYS A 22 2.83 21.16 -17.94
CA LYS A 22 3.71 22.29 -18.26
C LYS A 22 3.89 22.51 -19.76
N ASP A 23 3.42 21.58 -20.60
CA ASP A 23 3.56 21.68 -22.05
C ASP A 23 2.25 22.22 -22.66
N PRO A 24 2.25 23.41 -23.27
CA PRO A 24 1.04 24.02 -23.81
C PRO A 24 0.45 23.29 -25.02
N ARG A 25 1.18 22.37 -25.64
CA ARG A 25 0.72 21.55 -26.78
C ARG A 25 -0.17 20.41 -26.35
N VAL A 26 -0.21 20.11 -25.04
CA VAL A 26 -0.98 19.01 -24.47
C VAL A 26 -2.30 19.54 -23.87
N ASP A 27 -3.40 18.85 -24.16
CA ASP A 27 -4.66 18.94 -23.45
C ASP A 27 -4.80 17.70 -22.56
N LEU A 28 -4.70 17.87 -21.24
CA LEU A 28 -4.54 16.78 -20.29
C LEU A 28 -5.81 16.55 -19.51
N THR A 29 -6.33 15.33 -19.55
CA THR A 29 -7.41 14.87 -18.64
C THR A 29 -6.89 13.79 -17.71
N LEU A 30 -6.93 14.05 -16.41
CA LEU A 30 -6.60 13.05 -15.37
C LEU A 30 -7.89 12.57 -14.68
N VAL A 31 -8.15 11.27 -14.74
CA VAL A 31 -9.29 10.62 -14.10
C VAL A 31 -8.81 9.77 -12.93
N ASP A 32 -9.44 9.93 -11.77
CA ASP A 32 -9.27 9.02 -10.63
C ASP A 32 -10.61 8.83 -9.92
N ARG A 33 -10.85 7.62 -9.42
CA ARG A 33 -12.03 7.30 -8.60
C ARG A 33 -12.01 7.98 -7.22
N ARG A 34 -10.89 8.60 -6.84
CA ARG A 34 -10.72 9.40 -5.64
C ARG A 34 -10.24 10.80 -6.01
N ASN A 35 -10.65 11.79 -5.26
CA ASN A 35 -10.27 13.17 -5.50
C ASN A 35 -8.85 13.53 -5.02
N HIS A 36 -8.09 12.54 -4.49
CA HIS A 36 -6.83 12.80 -3.78
C HIS A 36 -5.74 11.79 -4.12
N HIS A 37 -4.52 12.27 -4.10
CA HIS A 37 -3.31 11.45 -4.10
C HIS A 37 -2.98 11.03 -2.66
N VAL A 38 -2.61 9.76 -2.47
CA VAL A 38 -2.22 9.20 -1.18
C VAL A 38 -0.74 8.82 -1.21
N PHE A 39 0.00 9.24 -0.19
CA PHE A 39 1.35 8.77 0.03
C PHE A 39 1.33 7.40 0.73
N GLN A 40 1.12 6.34 -0.05
CA GLN A 40 0.90 4.97 0.43
C GLN A 40 1.93 4.44 1.43
N PRO A 41 3.24 4.78 1.36
CA PRO A 41 4.20 4.31 2.34
C PRO A 41 3.87 4.65 3.81
N LEU A 42 3.04 5.67 4.06
CA LEU A 42 2.61 6.05 5.40
C LEU A 42 1.20 5.57 5.77
N LEU A 43 0.55 4.75 4.94
CA LEU A 43 -0.80 4.23 5.24
C LEU A 43 -0.86 3.42 6.53
N TYR A 44 0.18 2.64 6.86
CA TYR A 44 0.23 1.90 8.11
C TYR A 44 0.20 2.83 9.33
N GLN A 45 0.73 4.05 9.22
CA GLN A 45 0.67 5.05 10.30
C GLN A 45 -0.74 5.62 10.49
N VAL A 46 -1.51 5.76 9.42
CA VAL A 46 -2.94 6.08 9.54
C VAL A 46 -3.69 4.91 10.18
N ALA A 47 -3.41 3.69 9.71
CA ALA A 47 -4.00 2.46 10.24
C ALA A 47 -3.69 2.22 11.73
N THR A 48 -2.65 2.82 12.25
CA THR A 48 -2.21 2.70 13.65
C THR A 48 -2.37 3.99 14.45
N GLY A 49 -3.04 5.01 13.88
CA GLY A 49 -3.37 6.26 14.56
C GLY A 49 -2.18 7.20 14.84
N ALA A 50 -1.03 6.98 14.20
CA ALA A 50 0.14 7.85 14.37
C ALA A 50 -0.01 9.18 13.62
N VAL A 51 -0.65 9.16 12.44
CA VAL A 51 -0.96 10.34 11.63
C VAL A 51 -2.42 10.33 11.20
N ALA A 52 -2.98 11.49 10.86
CA ALA A 52 -4.33 11.59 10.33
C ALA A 52 -4.35 11.31 8.81
N PRO A 53 -5.49 10.87 8.24
CA PRO A 53 -5.62 10.66 6.79
C PRO A 53 -5.19 11.84 5.93
N GLY A 54 -5.58 13.07 6.32
CA GLY A 54 -5.24 14.30 5.61
C GLY A 54 -3.75 14.67 5.64
N ASP A 55 -2.97 14.09 6.56
CA ASP A 55 -1.53 14.37 6.66
C ASP A 55 -0.74 13.70 5.51
N ILE A 56 -1.26 12.60 4.97
CA ILE A 56 -0.61 11.81 3.91
C ILE A 56 -1.37 11.84 2.57
N ALA A 57 -2.51 12.52 2.52
CA ALA A 57 -3.32 12.67 1.32
C ALA A 57 -3.46 14.14 0.94
N GLN A 58 -3.51 14.42 -0.37
CA GLN A 58 -3.69 15.77 -0.88
C GLN A 58 -4.61 15.76 -2.09
N PRO A 59 -5.62 16.68 -2.18
CA PRO A 59 -6.51 16.75 -3.34
C PRO A 59 -5.74 16.95 -4.66
N LEU A 60 -6.04 16.14 -5.66
CA LEU A 60 -5.39 16.19 -6.98
C LEU A 60 -5.53 17.57 -7.63
N ARG A 61 -6.72 18.17 -7.54
CA ARG A 61 -6.95 19.53 -8.07
C ARG A 61 -6.05 20.57 -7.37
N SER A 62 -5.81 20.44 -6.07
CA SER A 62 -4.90 21.31 -5.33
C SER A 62 -3.45 21.15 -5.79
N ILE A 63 -3.01 19.91 -6.02
CA ILE A 63 -1.65 19.62 -6.48
C ILE A 63 -1.41 20.19 -7.89
N LEU A 64 -2.41 20.03 -8.77
CA LEU A 64 -2.31 20.39 -10.20
C LEU A 64 -2.86 21.77 -10.54
N ARG A 65 -3.26 22.58 -9.56
CA ARG A 65 -3.93 23.90 -9.75
C ARG A 65 -3.19 24.88 -10.64
N ARG A 66 -1.87 24.74 -10.76
CA ARG A 66 -1.02 25.61 -11.59
C ARG A 66 -0.92 25.13 -13.05
N ASN A 67 -1.38 23.94 -13.35
CA ASN A 67 -1.35 23.33 -14.70
C ASN A 67 -2.64 23.70 -15.44
N ARG A 68 -2.62 24.83 -16.19
CA ARG A 68 -3.82 25.37 -16.84
C ARG A 68 -4.41 24.50 -17.93
N ASN A 69 -3.60 23.62 -18.53
CA ASN A 69 -3.99 22.67 -19.56
C ASN A 69 -4.43 21.30 -18.96
N THR A 70 -4.74 21.25 -17.67
CA THR A 70 -5.06 19.99 -17.00
C THR A 70 -6.44 20.02 -16.38
N THR A 71 -7.32 19.14 -16.88
CA THR A 71 -8.62 18.83 -16.29
C THR A 71 -8.49 17.63 -15.39
N VAL A 72 -9.01 17.71 -14.15
CA VAL A 72 -9.06 16.58 -13.21
C VAL A 72 -10.52 16.15 -13.07
N LEU A 73 -10.81 14.88 -13.31
CA LEU A 73 -12.16 14.30 -13.17
C LEU A 73 -12.18 13.25 -12.06
N LEU A 74 -13.21 13.33 -11.22
CA LEU A 74 -13.57 12.25 -10.32
C LEU A 74 -14.43 11.28 -11.10
N GLY A 75 -13.98 10.03 -11.29
CA GLY A 75 -14.71 9.03 -12.06
C GLY A 75 -13.97 7.70 -12.08
N GLU A 76 -14.66 6.63 -12.39
CA GLU A 76 -14.09 5.29 -12.52
C GLU A 76 -14.11 4.85 -13.99
N ALA A 77 -12.92 4.54 -14.52
CA ALA A 77 -12.79 3.98 -15.86
C ALA A 77 -13.21 2.50 -15.86
N ILE A 78 -14.16 2.14 -16.70
CA ILE A 78 -14.76 0.79 -16.75
C ILE A 78 -14.63 0.12 -18.12
N GLY A 79 -14.32 0.86 -19.19
CA GLY A 79 -14.18 0.34 -20.55
C GLY A 79 -13.08 1.05 -21.35
N LEU A 80 -12.58 0.39 -22.36
CA LEU A 80 -11.63 0.94 -23.33
C LEU A 80 -12.03 0.49 -24.74
N ASP A 81 -12.15 1.46 -25.65
CA ASP A 81 -12.26 1.23 -27.08
C ASP A 81 -10.97 1.77 -27.75
N PRO A 82 -10.01 0.90 -28.10
CA PRO A 82 -8.75 1.33 -28.70
C PRO A 82 -8.89 1.82 -30.14
N GLU A 83 -9.91 1.37 -30.90
CA GLU A 83 -10.14 1.79 -32.28
C GLU A 83 -10.68 3.22 -32.32
N ARG A 84 -11.68 3.53 -31.47
CA ARG A 84 -12.24 4.87 -31.32
C ARG A 84 -11.36 5.79 -30.47
N ARG A 85 -10.38 5.22 -29.77
CA ARG A 85 -9.53 5.92 -28.79
C ARG A 85 -10.35 6.59 -27.69
N GLU A 86 -11.21 5.82 -27.07
CA GLU A 86 -12.13 6.28 -26.03
C GLU A 86 -12.02 5.42 -24.76
N VAL A 87 -12.05 6.07 -23.60
CA VAL A 87 -12.17 5.42 -22.28
C VAL A 87 -13.57 5.67 -21.75
N ALA A 88 -14.32 4.61 -21.51
CA ALA A 88 -15.64 4.69 -20.90
C ALA A 88 -15.53 4.86 -19.37
N LEU A 89 -16.34 5.76 -18.80
CA LEU A 89 -16.47 5.97 -17.37
C LEU A 89 -17.77 5.34 -16.87
N SER A 90 -17.84 5.05 -15.56
CA SER A 90 -19.03 4.54 -14.88
C SER A 90 -20.20 5.54 -14.90
N ASP A 91 -19.86 6.80 -14.97
CA ASP A 91 -20.77 7.95 -15.03
C ASP A 91 -20.22 8.99 -15.99
N GLY A 92 -21.11 9.65 -16.75
CA GLY A 92 -20.75 10.63 -17.75
C GLY A 92 -20.40 10.04 -19.12
N GLY A 93 -19.87 10.88 -20.00
CA GLY A 93 -19.48 10.50 -21.37
C GLY A 93 -18.09 9.87 -21.43
N PRO A 94 -17.75 9.23 -22.58
CA PRO A 94 -16.42 8.69 -22.81
C PRO A 94 -15.38 9.80 -22.92
N ILE A 95 -14.15 9.47 -22.55
CA ILE A 95 -12.99 10.36 -22.70
C ILE A 95 -12.19 9.96 -23.92
N ALA A 96 -12.19 10.83 -24.93
CA ALA A 96 -11.40 10.65 -26.12
C ALA A 96 -9.94 11.00 -25.84
N TYR A 97 -9.01 10.25 -26.44
CA TYR A 97 -7.58 10.47 -26.30
C TYR A 97 -6.82 10.29 -27.64
N ASP A 98 -5.71 10.98 -27.77
CA ASP A 98 -4.70 10.68 -28.79
C ASP A 98 -3.58 9.82 -28.17
N THR A 99 -3.34 9.99 -26.84
CA THR A 99 -2.44 9.14 -26.04
C THR A 99 -3.07 8.85 -24.68
N LEU A 100 -3.00 7.58 -24.26
CA LEU A 100 -3.52 7.10 -22.98
C LEU A 100 -2.39 6.66 -22.06
N ILE A 101 -2.43 7.07 -20.79
CA ILE A 101 -1.55 6.57 -19.73
C ILE A 101 -2.40 5.81 -18.71
N VAL A 102 -2.24 4.49 -18.63
CA VAL A 102 -2.87 3.62 -17.63
C VAL A 102 -1.97 3.54 -16.40
N ALA A 103 -2.34 4.23 -15.33
CA ALA A 103 -1.60 4.35 -14.07
C ALA A 103 -2.43 3.90 -12.86
N THR A 104 -3.32 2.92 -13.05
CA THR A 104 -4.34 2.50 -12.09
C THR A 104 -3.83 1.65 -10.94
N GLY A 105 -2.54 1.33 -10.92
CA GLY A 105 -1.88 0.64 -9.82
C GLY A 105 -2.37 -0.78 -9.57
N ALA A 106 -2.32 -1.19 -8.31
CA ALA A 106 -2.71 -2.53 -7.88
C ALA A 106 -3.77 -2.49 -6.76
N ARG A 107 -4.48 -3.61 -6.60
CA ARG A 107 -5.42 -3.90 -5.51
C ARG A 107 -4.94 -5.09 -4.69
N HIS A 108 -5.61 -5.38 -3.58
CA HIS A 108 -5.34 -6.58 -2.79
C HIS A 108 -5.58 -7.84 -3.62
N SER A 109 -4.74 -8.85 -3.39
CA SER A 109 -4.94 -10.21 -3.87
C SER A 109 -5.12 -11.14 -2.67
N TYR A 110 -6.22 -11.86 -2.67
CA TYR A 110 -6.47 -12.93 -1.71
C TYR A 110 -6.18 -14.30 -2.32
N PHE A 111 -5.40 -14.34 -3.41
CA PHE A 111 -4.97 -15.57 -4.09
C PHE A 111 -6.13 -16.49 -4.48
N GLY A 112 -7.23 -15.92 -4.97
CA GLY A 112 -8.44 -16.65 -5.38
C GLY A 112 -9.46 -16.86 -4.25
N HIS A 113 -9.18 -16.36 -3.04
CA HIS A 113 -10.08 -16.46 -1.89
C HIS A 113 -10.72 -15.10 -1.56
N ASP A 114 -11.33 -14.44 -2.55
CA ASP A 114 -11.85 -13.06 -2.40
C ASP A 114 -12.87 -12.90 -1.26
N ALA A 115 -13.55 -13.98 -0.86
CA ALA A 115 -14.43 -14.00 0.30
C ALA A 115 -13.70 -13.71 1.64
N TRP A 116 -12.37 -13.83 1.70
CA TRP A 116 -11.60 -13.49 2.90
C TRP A 116 -11.55 -11.98 3.17
N ALA A 117 -11.80 -11.15 2.15
CA ALA A 117 -11.77 -9.69 2.27
C ALA A 117 -12.66 -9.16 3.42
N ARG A 118 -13.82 -9.79 3.66
CA ARG A 118 -14.74 -9.40 4.73
C ARG A 118 -14.14 -9.58 6.14
N TYR A 119 -13.23 -10.55 6.31
CA TYR A 119 -12.60 -10.85 7.59
C TYR A 119 -11.20 -10.27 7.73
N ALA A 120 -10.44 -10.25 6.64
CA ALA A 120 -9.05 -9.83 6.59
C ALA A 120 -8.90 -8.49 5.86
N ALA A 121 -8.84 -7.40 6.62
CA ALA A 121 -8.74 -6.06 6.06
C ALA A 121 -7.37 -5.84 5.39
N GLY A 122 -7.38 -5.40 4.14
CA GLY A 122 -6.17 -4.99 3.43
C GLY A 122 -5.74 -3.56 3.74
N LEU A 123 -4.63 -3.08 3.13
CA LEU A 123 -4.10 -1.74 3.36
C LEU A 123 -3.53 -1.13 2.06
N LYS A 124 -4.38 -0.49 1.27
CA LYS A 124 -4.02 0.16 -0.01
C LYS A 124 -4.62 1.57 -0.17
N SER A 125 -5.60 1.93 0.63
CA SER A 125 -6.32 3.20 0.56
C SER A 125 -6.50 3.83 1.96
N ILE A 126 -6.92 5.08 2.00
CA ILE A 126 -7.31 5.75 3.26
C ILE A 126 -8.47 5.01 3.93
N ASP A 127 -9.44 4.55 3.13
CA ASP A 127 -10.61 3.80 3.62
C ASP A 127 -10.15 2.50 4.30
N ASP A 128 -9.23 1.77 3.65
CA ASP A 128 -8.62 0.57 4.24
C ASP A 128 -7.88 0.89 5.55
N ALA A 129 -7.08 1.96 5.56
CA ALA A 129 -6.31 2.36 6.74
C ALA A 129 -7.22 2.74 7.92
N THR A 130 -8.32 3.46 7.65
CA THR A 130 -9.30 3.80 8.68
C THR A 130 -10.08 2.58 9.17
N LEU A 131 -10.40 1.64 8.27
CA LEU A 131 -11.01 0.35 8.64
C LEU A 131 -10.07 -0.50 9.52
N VAL A 132 -8.78 -0.59 9.14
CA VAL A 132 -7.77 -1.31 9.93
C VAL A 132 -7.64 -0.67 11.32
N ARG A 133 -7.52 0.66 11.40
CA ARG A 133 -7.47 1.40 12.66
C ARG A 133 -8.68 1.09 13.54
N ARG A 134 -9.86 1.15 12.96
CA ARG A 134 -11.11 0.83 13.64
C ARG A 134 -11.10 -0.59 14.21
N ARG A 135 -10.73 -1.60 13.40
CA ARG A 135 -10.66 -3.00 13.86
C ARG A 135 -9.67 -3.20 15.01
N ILE A 136 -8.51 -2.55 14.94
CA ILE A 136 -7.50 -2.61 15.99
C ILE A 136 -8.06 -2.02 17.31
N LEU A 137 -8.62 -0.83 17.26
CA LEU A 137 -9.10 -0.14 18.48
C LEU A 137 -10.34 -0.83 19.05
N ILE A 138 -11.30 -1.24 18.21
CA ILE A 138 -12.48 -2.01 18.66
C ILE A 138 -12.08 -3.33 19.33
N ALA A 139 -11.00 -3.97 18.88
CA ALA A 139 -10.55 -5.22 19.50
C ALA A 139 -10.17 -5.01 20.99
N PHE A 140 -9.47 -3.92 21.33
CA PHE A 140 -9.15 -3.57 22.71
C PHE A 140 -10.40 -3.17 23.51
N GLU A 141 -11.32 -2.37 22.93
CA GLU A 141 -12.58 -2.00 23.58
C GLU A 141 -13.47 -3.22 23.85
N ALA A 142 -13.54 -4.15 22.91
CA ALA A 142 -14.29 -5.40 23.10
C ALA A 142 -13.65 -6.31 24.14
N ALA A 143 -12.32 -6.40 24.16
CA ALA A 143 -11.59 -7.16 25.16
C ALA A 143 -11.80 -6.62 26.59
N GLU A 144 -11.86 -5.28 26.76
CA GLU A 144 -12.14 -4.61 28.04
C GLU A 144 -13.49 -5.02 28.63
N ARG A 145 -14.49 -5.19 27.77
CA ARG A 145 -15.88 -5.55 28.16
C ARG A 145 -16.12 -7.06 28.25
N GLU A 146 -15.22 -7.88 27.69
CA GLU A 146 -15.42 -9.33 27.62
C GLU A 146 -15.03 -10.01 28.92
N HIS A 147 -15.96 -10.74 29.51
CA HIS A 147 -15.77 -11.44 30.80
C HIS A 147 -15.24 -12.87 30.63
N VAL A 148 -15.50 -13.50 29.47
CA VAL A 148 -15.04 -14.86 29.20
C VAL A 148 -13.59 -14.84 28.74
N ALA A 149 -12.68 -15.38 29.54
CA ALA A 149 -11.23 -15.33 29.28
C ALA A 149 -10.82 -15.82 27.88
N LYS A 150 -11.46 -16.89 27.38
CA LYS A 150 -11.20 -17.43 26.05
C LYS A 150 -11.57 -16.45 24.94
N ARG A 151 -12.75 -15.82 25.01
CA ARG A 151 -13.19 -14.80 24.04
C ARG A 151 -12.36 -13.53 24.14
N ARG A 152 -11.99 -13.12 25.37
CA ARG A 152 -11.06 -11.99 25.60
C ARG A 152 -9.72 -12.24 24.91
N ALA A 153 -9.16 -13.45 25.00
CA ALA A 153 -7.93 -13.82 24.31
C ALA A 153 -8.07 -13.77 22.77
N GLU A 154 -9.24 -14.09 22.22
CA GLU A 154 -9.51 -13.95 20.77
C GLU A 154 -9.48 -12.48 20.31
N TRP A 155 -10.03 -11.54 21.12
CA TRP A 155 -9.98 -10.10 20.88
C TRP A 155 -8.56 -9.54 21.01
N MET A 156 -7.78 -10.05 21.96
CA MET A 156 -6.39 -9.65 22.20
C MET A 156 -5.39 -10.34 21.25
N THR A 157 -5.86 -11.12 20.26
CA THR A 157 -5.00 -11.77 19.27
C THR A 157 -5.14 -11.07 17.92
N PHE A 158 -4.03 -10.56 17.40
CA PHE A 158 -3.92 -9.88 16.12
C PHE A 158 -3.07 -10.72 15.16
N VAL A 159 -3.59 -11.01 13.97
CA VAL A 159 -2.84 -11.74 12.95
C VAL A 159 -2.58 -10.84 11.75
N VAL A 160 -1.31 -10.61 11.46
CA VAL A 160 -0.84 -9.88 10.27
C VAL A 160 -0.36 -10.92 9.25
N VAL A 161 -0.94 -10.92 8.06
CA VAL A 161 -0.61 -11.87 6.99
C VAL A 161 0.24 -11.18 5.94
N GLY A 162 1.46 -11.68 5.72
CA GLY A 162 2.45 -11.14 4.80
C GLY A 162 3.61 -10.45 5.50
N GLY A 163 4.83 -10.94 5.29
CA GLY A 163 6.07 -10.45 5.89
C GLY A 163 6.85 -9.47 5.01
N GLY A 164 6.20 -8.84 4.02
CA GLY A 164 6.76 -7.72 3.26
C GLY A 164 6.85 -6.44 4.11
N PRO A 165 7.32 -5.30 3.53
CA PRO A 165 7.47 -4.03 4.25
C PRO A 165 6.20 -3.62 5.00
N THR A 166 5.06 -3.59 4.34
CA THR A 166 3.76 -3.21 4.95
C THR A 166 3.40 -4.07 6.17
N GLY A 167 3.58 -5.41 6.07
CA GLY A 167 3.24 -6.30 7.19
C GLY A 167 4.19 -6.16 8.37
N VAL A 168 5.49 -5.98 8.09
CA VAL A 168 6.51 -5.75 9.12
C VAL A 168 6.27 -4.43 9.84
N GLU A 169 6.01 -3.35 9.10
CA GLU A 169 5.68 -2.03 9.65
C GLU A 169 4.39 -2.05 10.49
N LEU A 170 3.37 -2.75 9.99
CA LEU A 170 2.09 -2.88 10.69
C LEU A 170 2.21 -3.72 11.98
N ALA A 171 2.95 -4.84 11.92
CA ALA A 171 3.18 -5.68 13.11
C ALA A 171 4.01 -4.95 14.17
N GLY A 172 5.04 -4.22 13.76
CA GLY A 172 5.84 -3.38 14.66
C GLY A 172 5.02 -2.28 15.30
N ALA A 173 4.19 -1.57 14.51
CA ALA A 173 3.32 -0.51 15.03
C ALA A 173 2.23 -1.03 15.97
N LEU A 174 1.72 -2.26 15.77
CA LEU A 174 0.82 -2.92 16.72
C LEU A 174 1.51 -3.19 18.06
N GLY A 175 2.77 -3.67 18.03
CA GLY A 175 3.57 -3.84 19.22
C GLY A 175 3.72 -2.55 20.03
N GLU A 176 4.00 -1.43 19.36
CA GLU A 176 4.07 -0.12 20.00
C GLU A 176 2.71 0.36 20.55
N ILE A 177 1.61 0.08 19.84
CA ILE A 177 0.26 0.40 20.33
C ILE A 177 0.01 -0.33 21.65
N ALA A 178 0.24 -1.63 21.70
CA ALA A 178 -0.02 -2.45 22.86
C ALA A 178 0.90 -2.10 24.04
N ASN A 179 2.24 -2.02 23.78
CA ASN A 179 3.23 -1.89 24.84
C ASN A 179 3.39 -0.46 25.38
N ASP A 180 3.14 0.55 24.55
CA ASP A 180 3.40 1.94 24.90
C ASP A 180 2.13 2.79 24.91
N THR A 181 1.39 2.79 23.75
CA THR A 181 0.34 3.77 23.52
C THR A 181 -0.91 3.52 24.37
N LEU A 182 -1.37 2.27 24.46
CA LEU A 182 -2.59 1.88 25.17
C LEU A 182 -2.34 1.32 26.56
N LYS A 183 -1.08 1.20 26.96
CA LYS A 183 -0.65 0.51 28.21
C LYS A 183 -1.42 0.91 29.46
N ARG A 184 -1.90 2.15 29.54
CA ARG A 184 -2.57 2.71 30.72
C ARG A 184 -4.02 3.13 30.45
N ASP A 185 -4.55 2.87 29.27
CA ASP A 185 -5.87 3.37 28.88
C ASP A 185 -7.00 2.47 29.42
N PHE A 186 -6.75 1.19 29.62
CA PHE A 186 -7.73 0.17 30.02
C PHE A 186 -7.60 -0.23 31.49
N ARG A 187 -8.65 -0.85 32.05
CA ARG A 187 -8.73 -1.24 33.45
C ARG A 187 -8.88 -2.74 33.65
N SER A 188 -9.65 -3.42 32.79
CA SER A 188 -9.95 -4.86 32.87
C SER A 188 -8.97 -5.71 32.08
N ILE A 189 -8.26 -5.12 31.11
CA ILE A 189 -7.22 -5.78 30.32
C ILE A 189 -5.88 -5.09 30.49
N ASN A 190 -4.81 -5.84 30.20
CA ASN A 190 -3.46 -5.30 30.07
C ASN A 190 -3.07 -5.33 28.58
N PRO A 191 -3.10 -4.20 27.85
CA PRO A 191 -2.79 -4.18 26.42
C PRO A 191 -1.46 -4.83 26.01
N PRO A 192 -0.36 -4.76 26.81
CA PRO A 192 0.88 -5.52 26.56
C PRO A 192 0.72 -7.03 26.45
N ASP A 193 -0.37 -7.62 26.97
CA ASP A 193 -0.66 -9.06 26.85
C ASP A 193 -1.21 -9.41 25.45
N ALA A 194 -1.40 -8.43 24.58
CA ALA A 194 -1.84 -8.64 23.21
C ALA A 194 -0.87 -9.55 22.43
N ARG A 195 -1.44 -10.58 21.81
CA ARG A 195 -0.69 -11.54 21.01
C ARG A 195 -0.66 -11.08 19.54
N ILE A 196 0.48 -10.59 19.08
CA ILE A 196 0.68 -10.14 17.70
C ILE A 196 1.43 -11.23 16.93
N ILE A 197 0.82 -11.78 15.87
CA ILE A 197 1.37 -12.87 15.08
C ILE A 197 1.53 -12.40 13.64
N LEU A 198 2.78 -12.35 13.15
CA LEU A 198 3.09 -12.10 11.75
C LEU A 198 3.32 -13.42 11.03
N VAL A 199 2.46 -13.74 10.06
CA VAL A 199 2.51 -14.97 9.25
C VAL A 199 3.09 -14.65 7.87
N GLU A 200 4.16 -15.35 7.47
CA GLU A 200 4.82 -15.20 6.18
C GLU A 200 5.06 -16.57 5.53
N ALA A 201 4.63 -16.73 4.29
CA ALA A 201 4.77 -17.98 3.54
C ALA A 201 6.23 -18.29 3.13
N MET A 202 7.03 -17.24 2.89
CA MET A 202 8.46 -17.41 2.61
C MET A 202 9.23 -17.78 3.88
N ASP A 203 10.47 -18.23 3.71
CA ASP A 203 11.37 -18.67 4.79
C ASP A 203 11.77 -17.52 5.77
N ARG A 204 11.51 -16.28 5.39
CA ARG A 204 11.88 -15.09 6.17
C ARG A 204 11.02 -13.88 5.87
N VAL A 205 10.94 -12.95 6.80
CA VAL A 205 10.36 -11.62 6.59
C VAL A 205 11.27 -10.78 5.69
N LEU A 206 10.72 -9.80 4.99
CA LEU A 206 11.44 -8.95 4.03
C LEU A 206 12.30 -9.78 3.06
N PRO A 207 11.71 -10.71 2.29
CA PRO A 207 12.49 -11.65 1.47
C PRO A 207 13.31 -10.94 0.37
N GLY A 208 12.90 -9.73 -0.05
CA GLY A 208 13.66 -8.89 -0.98
C GLY A 208 14.91 -8.22 -0.40
N TYR A 209 15.09 -8.25 0.93
CA TYR A 209 16.26 -7.67 1.59
C TYR A 209 17.37 -8.72 1.80
N PRO A 210 18.63 -8.30 1.98
CA PRO A 210 19.71 -9.21 2.36
C PRO A 210 19.37 -9.99 3.63
N ALA A 211 19.74 -11.28 3.70
CA ALA A 211 19.40 -12.16 4.81
C ALA A 211 19.75 -11.60 6.20
N GLY A 212 20.87 -10.88 6.32
CA GLY A 212 21.25 -10.19 7.55
C GLY A 212 20.26 -9.11 7.98
N ARG A 213 19.65 -8.41 7.03
CA ARG A 213 18.63 -7.37 7.31
C ARG A 213 17.30 -8.00 7.69
N SER A 214 16.91 -9.07 7.01
CA SER A 214 15.74 -9.87 7.36
C SER A 214 15.84 -10.41 8.80
N ARG A 215 16.98 -10.99 9.19
CA ARG A 215 17.22 -11.42 10.58
C ARG A 215 17.18 -10.26 11.59
N SER A 216 17.70 -9.09 11.20
CA SER A 216 17.62 -7.89 12.04
C SER A 216 16.18 -7.44 12.23
N ALA A 217 15.37 -7.40 11.15
CA ALA A 217 13.96 -7.05 11.21
C ALA A 217 13.17 -8.00 12.12
N ARG A 218 13.38 -9.32 11.97
CA ARG A 218 12.75 -10.33 12.83
C ARG A 218 13.04 -10.09 14.31
N ARG A 219 14.33 -9.90 14.68
CA ARG A 219 14.71 -9.62 16.07
C ARG A 219 14.07 -8.33 16.62
N GLN A 220 13.92 -7.30 15.77
CA GLN A 220 13.27 -6.05 16.17
C GLN A 220 11.78 -6.28 16.44
N LEU A 221 11.09 -7.03 15.58
CA LEU A 221 9.68 -7.42 15.78
C LEU A 221 9.49 -8.22 17.08
N GLU A 222 10.35 -9.21 17.32
CA GLU A 222 10.31 -10.06 18.51
C GLU A 222 10.52 -9.25 19.81
N ARG A 223 11.39 -8.22 19.78
CA ARG A 223 11.56 -7.27 20.91
C ARG A 223 10.31 -6.42 21.18
N LEU A 224 9.48 -6.18 20.16
CA LEU A 224 8.19 -5.49 20.28
C LEU A 224 7.05 -6.44 20.69
N GLY A 225 7.35 -7.71 20.99
CA GLY A 225 6.37 -8.71 21.41
C GLY A 225 5.67 -9.43 20.25
N ALA A 226 6.08 -9.21 19.00
CA ALA A 226 5.48 -9.91 17.88
C ALA A 226 6.07 -11.31 17.68
N VAL A 227 5.22 -12.30 17.45
CA VAL A 227 5.59 -13.67 17.09
C VAL A 227 5.69 -13.78 15.59
N VAL A 228 6.90 -14.01 15.05
CA VAL A 228 7.14 -14.15 13.62
C VAL A 228 7.09 -15.61 13.20
N ARG A 229 6.12 -15.97 12.36
CA ARG A 229 5.93 -17.29 11.76
C ARG A 229 6.27 -17.26 10.27
N ALA A 230 7.54 -17.33 9.96
CA ALA A 230 8.02 -17.52 8.59
C ALA A 230 7.89 -19.00 8.17
N GLY A 231 7.87 -19.27 6.86
CA GLY A 231 7.63 -20.61 6.33
C GLY A 231 6.22 -21.14 6.64
N THR A 232 5.24 -20.23 6.81
CA THR A 232 3.88 -20.57 7.22
C THR A 232 2.88 -19.83 6.33
N LYS A 233 1.99 -20.55 5.69
CA LYS A 233 0.93 -20.02 4.81
C LYS A 233 -0.43 -20.05 5.50
N VAL A 234 -1.27 -19.07 5.18
CA VAL A 234 -2.70 -19.08 5.54
C VAL A 234 -3.45 -19.95 4.55
N THR A 235 -4.22 -20.91 5.06
CA THR A 235 -5.01 -21.83 4.22
C THR A 235 -6.50 -21.64 4.36
N LYS A 236 -6.97 -21.01 5.45
CA LYS A 236 -8.38 -20.71 5.67
C LYS A 236 -8.58 -19.49 6.57
N ILE A 237 -9.51 -18.64 6.19
CA ILE A 237 -10.00 -17.55 7.02
C ILE A 237 -11.51 -17.71 7.21
N ARG A 238 -11.95 -17.65 8.46
CA ARG A 238 -13.35 -17.63 8.85
C ARG A 238 -13.57 -16.56 9.91
N GLU A 239 -14.81 -16.29 10.22
CA GLU A 239 -15.14 -15.48 11.38
C GLU A 239 -14.51 -16.06 12.64
N GLY A 240 -13.83 -15.21 13.40
CA GLY A 240 -13.19 -15.58 14.67
C GLY A 240 -11.95 -16.47 14.57
N ALA A 241 -11.42 -16.78 13.37
CA ALA A 241 -10.21 -17.59 13.29
C ALA A 241 -9.50 -17.53 11.93
N VAL A 242 -8.19 -17.77 11.96
CA VAL A 242 -7.36 -18.09 10.80
C VAL A 242 -6.74 -19.47 10.98
N THR A 243 -6.66 -20.25 9.90
CA THR A 243 -5.92 -21.51 9.88
C THR A 243 -4.63 -21.32 9.10
N VAL A 244 -3.54 -21.77 9.66
CA VAL A 244 -2.20 -21.68 9.08
C VAL A 244 -1.55 -23.04 8.99
N GLU A 245 -0.67 -23.22 8.00
CA GLU A 245 0.08 -24.48 7.77
C GLU A 245 1.54 -24.16 7.45
N PRO A 246 2.50 -24.95 7.97
CA PRO A 246 3.87 -24.87 7.54
C PRO A 246 4.00 -25.15 6.03
N THR A 247 4.78 -24.33 5.31
CA THR A 247 4.99 -24.54 3.86
C THR A 247 5.80 -25.80 3.54
N ALA A 248 6.60 -26.26 4.49
CA ALA A 248 7.34 -27.52 4.40
C ALA A 248 6.48 -28.77 4.69
N GLY A 249 5.19 -28.59 4.95
CA GLY A 249 4.28 -29.66 5.38
C GLY A 249 4.18 -29.77 6.90
N GLY A 250 3.04 -30.27 7.37
CA GLY A 250 2.73 -30.41 8.80
C GLY A 250 1.23 -30.19 9.05
N PRO A 251 0.77 -30.46 10.28
CA PRO A 251 -0.64 -30.28 10.61
C PRO A 251 -1.05 -28.81 10.59
N PRO A 252 -2.29 -28.53 10.14
CA PRO A 252 -2.85 -27.20 10.22
C PRO A 252 -3.07 -26.76 11.67
N GLU A 253 -2.78 -25.49 11.95
CA GLU A 253 -3.06 -24.87 13.24
C GLU A 253 -4.18 -23.83 13.09
N ARG A 254 -5.19 -23.91 13.95
CA ARG A 254 -6.23 -22.89 14.05
C ARG A 254 -5.84 -21.85 15.10
N ILE A 255 -5.75 -20.60 14.69
CA ILE A 255 -5.47 -19.44 15.58
C ILE A 255 -6.78 -18.68 15.77
N PRO A 256 -7.40 -18.73 16.98
CA PRO A 256 -8.55 -17.90 17.29
C PRO A 256 -8.14 -16.42 17.31
N THR A 257 -8.85 -15.58 16.54
CA THR A 257 -8.60 -14.14 16.46
C THR A 257 -9.80 -13.42 15.85
N ARG A 258 -10.07 -12.22 16.31
CA ARG A 258 -11.10 -11.33 15.76
C ARG A 258 -10.51 -10.27 14.81
N THR A 259 -9.18 -10.13 14.76
CA THR A 259 -8.51 -9.12 13.93
C THR A 259 -7.45 -9.74 13.04
N ILE A 260 -7.75 -9.79 11.75
CA ILE A 260 -6.84 -10.26 10.69
C ILE A 260 -6.56 -9.09 9.76
N LEU A 261 -5.29 -8.78 9.57
CA LEU A 261 -4.78 -7.68 8.74
C LEU A 261 -4.02 -8.26 7.56
N TRP A 262 -4.47 -7.93 6.34
CA TRP A 262 -3.94 -8.51 5.12
C TRP A 262 -2.91 -7.59 4.47
N ALA A 263 -1.65 -7.96 4.54
CA ALA A 263 -0.51 -7.30 3.91
C ALA A 263 0.16 -8.18 2.84
N ALA A 264 -0.46 -9.32 2.48
CA ALA A 264 0.07 -10.29 1.52
C ALA A 264 -0.60 -10.14 0.16
N GLY A 265 0.23 -10.12 -0.88
CA GLY A 265 -0.23 -10.19 -2.26
C GLY A 265 -0.91 -8.93 -2.80
N VAL A 266 -0.55 -8.60 -4.02
CA VAL A 266 -1.19 -7.55 -4.82
C VAL A 266 -1.43 -8.08 -6.23
N GLN A 267 -2.48 -7.58 -6.87
CA GLN A 267 -2.79 -7.85 -8.28
C GLN A 267 -3.13 -6.54 -8.97
N ALA A 268 -2.96 -6.49 -10.28
CA ALA A 268 -3.30 -5.31 -11.07
C ALA A 268 -4.78 -4.92 -10.88
N SER A 269 -5.07 -3.64 -11.09
CA SER A 269 -6.44 -3.10 -10.99
C SER A 269 -7.43 -3.81 -11.92
N SER A 270 -8.73 -3.67 -11.64
CA SER A 270 -9.79 -4.17 -12.53
C SER A 270 -9.69 -3.56 -13.93
N PHE A 271 -9.38 -2.27 -14.02
CA PHE A 271 -9.23 -1.60 -15.30
C PHE A 271 -8.04 -2.12 -16.13
N ALA A 272 -6.94 -2.55 -15.50
CA ALA A 272 -5.85 -3.19 -16.23
C ALA A 272 -6.30 -4.47 -16.97
N ARG A 273 -7.23 -5.25 -16.40
CA ARG A 273 -7.84 -6.40 -17.09
C ARG A 273 -8.70 -5.99 -18.28
N VAL A 274 -9.46 -4.88 -18.13
CA VAL A 274 -10.25 -4.31 -19.22
C VAL A 274 -9.35 -3.89 -20.37
N VAL A 275 -8.25 -3.19 -20.07
CA VAL A 275 -7.25 -2.76 -21.06
C VAL A 275 -6.62 -3.97 -21.76
N ALA A 276 -6.19 -4.98 -20.99
CA ALA A 276 -5.59 -6.19 -21.56
C ALA A 276 -6.57 -6.92 -22.52
N ALA A 277 -7.84 -7.04 -22.13
CA ALA A 277 -8.87 -7.66 -22.95
C ALA A 277 -9.15 -6.86 -24.25
N ALA A 278 -9.25 -5.53 -24.15
CA ALA A 278 -9.55 -4.66 -25.30
C ALA A 278 -8.39 -4.58 -26.31
N THR A 279 -7.13 -4.72 -25.85
CA THR A 279 -5.94 -4.61 -26.70
C THR A 279 -5.31 -5.95 -27.08
N GLY A 280 -5.80 -7.07 -26.53
CA GLY A 280 -5.16 -8.38 -26.68
C GLY A 280 -3.80 -8.49 -25.97
N ALA A 281 -3.46 -7.56 -25.07
CA ALA A 281 -2.18 -7.53 -24.39
C ALA A 281 -1.99 -8.71 -23.43
N GLY A 282 -0.82 -9.35 -23.46
CA GLY A 282 -0.47 -10.40 -22.52
C GLY A 282 -0.34 -9.87 -21.08
N THR A 283 -0.68 -10.72 -20.09
CA THR A 283 -0.53 -10.40 -18.67
C THR A 283 0.33 -11.44 -17.95
N ASP A 284 0.79 -11.09 -16.76
CA ASP A 284 1.38 -12.04 -15.82
C ASP A 284 0.32 -12.66 -14.90
N ARG A 285 0.76 -13.52 -13.97
CA ARG A 285 -0.13 -14.18 -12.99
C ARG A 285 -0.86 -13.22 -12.05
N ALA A 286 -0.30 -12.01 -11.84
CA ALA A 286 -0.92 -10.96 -11.04
C ALA A 286 -1.83 -10.04 -11.88
N GLY A 287 -2.04 -10.33 -13.16
CA GLY A 287 -2.85 -9.53 -14.08
C GLY A 287 -2.17 -8.23 -14.55
N ARG A 288 -0.85 -8.08 -14.30
CA ARG A 288 -0.10 -6.90 -14.78
C ARG A 288 0.14 -7.03 -16.28
N ILE A 289 -0.09 -5.95 -17.01
CA ILE A 289 0.06 -5.90 -18.48
C ILE A 289 1.54 -5.96 -18.85
N LYS A 290 1.91 -6.84 -19.77
CA LYS A 290 3.25 -6.89 -20.35
C LYS A 290 3.41 -5.74 -21.33
N VAL A 291 4.40 -4.89 -21.10
CA VAL A 291 4.71 -3.72 -21.95
C VAL A 291 6.06 -3.87 -22.61
N GLY A 292 6.23 -3.17 -23.72
CA GLY A 292 7.50 -3.06 -24.43
C GLY A 292 8.52 -2.19 -23.70
N PRO A 293 9.73 -2.02 -24.27
CA PRO A 293 10.80 -1.19 -23.72
C PRO A 293 10.40 0.28 -23.49
N GLU A 294 9.40 0.77 -24.22
CA GLU A 294 8.89 2.14 -24.14
C GLU A 294 7.68 2.27 -23.21
N LEU A 295 7.41 1.23 -22.40
CA LEU A 295 6.24 1.14 -21.51
C LEU A 295 4.89 1.25 -22.23
N THR A 296 4.86 0.97 -23.55
CA THR A 296 3.63 0.90 -24.34
C THR A 296 3.19 -0.55 -24.54
N ILE A 297 1.91 -0.74 -24.85
CA ILE A 297 1.38 -2.05 -25.24
C ILE A 297 1.86 -2.39 -26.66
N PRO A 298 2.41 -3.59 -26.92
CA PRO A 298 2.73 -4.03 -28.26
C PRO A 298 1.51 -3.93 -29.21
N GLY A 299 1.67 -3.27 -30.35
CA GLY A 299 0.57 -2.99 -31.29
C GLY A 299 -0.22 -1.71 -30.98
N HIS A 300 -0.07 -1.12 -29.79
CA HIS A 300 -0.75 0.11 -29.35
C HIS A 300 0.26 1.12 -28.79
N PRO A 301 1.08 1.74 -29.63
CA PRO A 301 2.13 2.67 -29.20
C PRO A 301 1.55 3.92 -28.51
N GLU A 302 0.27 4.24 -28.72
CA GLU A 302 -0.45 5.33 -28.07
C GLU A 302 -0.86 5.02 -26.62
N ILE A 303 -0.79 3.75 -26.17
CA ILE A 303 -1.23 3.33 -24.84
C ILE A 303 -0.02 2.97 -23.98
N PHE A 304 0.31 3.82 -23.02
CA PHE A 304 1.30 3.58 -22.00
C PHE A 304 0.67 2.87 -20.79
N VAL A 305 1.34 1.87 -20.22
CA VAL A 305 0.95 1.27 -18.94
C VAL A 305 2.12 1.33 -17.96
N ILE A 306 1.90 1.89 -16.78
CA ILE A 306 2.96 2.22 -15.83
C ILE A 306 2.64 1.82 -14.39
N GLY A 307 3.69 1.72 -13.58
CA GLY A 307 3.58 1.36 -12.16
C GLY A 307 3.10 -0.08 -11.95
N ASP A 308 2.34 -0.31 -10.88
CA ASP A 308 1.90 -1.65 -10.46
C ASP A 308 0.90 -2.31 -11.42
N ALA A 309 0.39 -1.59 -12.42
CA ALA A 309 -0.47 -2.15 -13.47
C ALA A 309 0.33 -2.83 -14.59
N ALA A 310 1.65 -2.60 -14.66
CA ALA A 310 2.52 -3.06 -15.74
C ALA A 310 3.61 -4.03 -15.28
N VAL A 311 4.01 -4.93 -16.16
CA VAL A 311 5.28 -5.66 -16.09
C VAL A 311 6.33 -4.80 -16.79
N GLN A 312 6.90 -3.83 -16.09
CA GLN A 312 7.91 -2.93 -16.64
C GLN A 312 9.26 -3.64 -16.75
N PRO A 313 9.95 -3.56 -17.89
CA PRO A 313 11.25 -4.21 -18.05
C PRO A 313 12.32 -3.56 -17.15
N TRP A 314 13.20 -4.37 -16.58
CA TRP A 314 14.35 -3.92 -15.79
C TRP A 314 15.60 -4.76 -16.04
N LYS A 315 15.56 -6.03 -15.65
CA LYS A 315 16.63 -7.01 -15.84
C LYS A 315 16.05 -8.23 -16.55
N PRO A 316 16.86 -9.06 -17.20
CA PRO A 316 16.40 -10.36 -17.66
C PRO A 316 15.70 -11.07 -16.48
N ASP A 317 14.52 -11.60 -16.69
CA ASP A 317 13.71 -12.36 -15.72
C ASP A 317 13.29 -11.61 -14.44
N LYS A 318 13.58 -10.31 -14.32
CA LYS A 318 13.21 -9.51 -13.15
C LYS A 318 12.61 -8.17 -13.54
N PRO A 319 11.27 -8.04 -13.51
CA PRO A 319 10.60 -6.77 -13.77
C PRO A 319 10.84 -5.77 -12.63
N VAL A 320 10.53 -4.51 -12.88
CA VAL A 320 10.50 -3.47 -11.84
C VAL A 320 9.60 -3.91 -10.70
N PRO A 321 10.05 -3.84 -9.46
CA PRO A 321 9.22 -4.19 -8.30
C PRO A 321 8.03 -3.23 -8.15
N GLY A 322 6.92 -3.73 -7.61
CA GLY A 322 5.71 -2.94 -7.34
C GLY A 322 5.89 -1.98 -6.16
N VAL A 323 6.68 -0.94 -6.35
CA VAL A 323 7.01 0.09 -5.37
C VAL A 323 6.79 1.49 -5.93
N ALA A 324 6.61 2.48 -5.07
CA ALA A 324 6.33 3.86 -5.46
C ALA A 324 7.33 4.42 -6.49
N GLN A 325 8.63 4.10 -6.35
CA GLN A 325 9.67 4.56 -7.27
C GLN A 325 9.49 4.02 -8.70
N GLY A 326 8.96 2.81 -8.88
CA GLY A 326 8.62 2.25 -10.20
C GLY A 326 7.52 3.07 -10.88
N GLY A 327 6.47 3.41 -10.14
CA GLY A 327 5.41 4.29 -10.61
C GLY A 327 5.90 5.70 -10.95
N ILE A 328 6.68 6.32 -10.08
CA ILE A 328 7.23 7.68 -10.28
C ILE A 328 8.11 7.74 -11.53
N GLN A 329 9.03 6.79 -11.68
CA GLN A 329 9.95 6.77 -12.83
C GLN A 329 9.21 6.44 -14.13
N GLY A 330 8.27 5.49 -14.10
CA GLY A 330 7.41 5.17 -15.23
C GLY A 330 6.56 6.37 -15.67
N GLY A 331 5.97 7.11 -14.73
CA GLY A 331 5.19 8.32 -15.02
C GLY A 331 6.01 9.44 -15.65
N ARG A 332 7.20 9.69 -15.11
CA ARG A 332 8.14 10.67 -15.70
C ARG A 332 8.59 10.26 -17.09
N TYR A 333 8.86 8.97 -17.28
CA TYR A 333 9.26 8.44 -18.57
C TYR A 333 8.14 8.58 -19.59
N ALA A 334 6.92 8.12 -19.31
CA ALA A 334 5.79 8.22 -20.23
C ALA A 334 5.53 9.68 -20.66
N ALA A 335 5.56 10.61 -19.70
CA ALA A 335 5.42 12.03 -20.01
C ALA A 335 6.54 12.57 -20.90
N ASN A 336 7.79 12.23 -20.65
CA ASN A 336 8.92 12.66 -21.50
C ASN A 336 8.86 12.00 -22.88
N ALA A 337 8.41 10.74 -22.97
CA ALA A 337 8.22 10.06 -24.26
C ALA A 337 7.13 10.74 -25.10
N ILE A 338 6.04 11.19 -24.48
CA ILE A 338 5.00 11.96 -25.19
C ILE A 338 5.56 13.29 -25.70
N VAL A 339 6.31 14.02 -24.87
CA VAL A 339 6.95 15.28 -25.29
C VAL A 339 7.95 15.04 -26.43
N ALA A 340 8.81 14.02 -26.32
CA ALA A 340 9.75 13.67 -27.39
C ALA A 340 9.05 13.35 -28.71
N ARG A 341 7.91 12.65 -28.68
CA ARG A 341 7.09 12.43 -29.89
C ARG A 341 6.57 13.73 -30.49
N LEU A 342 6.14 14.70 -29.67
CA LEU A 342 5.70 16.01 -30.12
C LEU A 342 6.86 16.84 -30.74
N ASP A 343 8.08 16.56 -30.31
CA ASP A 343 9.29 17.19 -30.82
C ASP A 343 9.87 16.44 -32.06
N GLY A 344 9.26 15.29 -32.45
CA GLY A 344 9.76 14.45 -33.53
C GLY A 344 11.02 13.66 -33.15
N GLU A 345 11.34 13.55 -31.88
CA GLU A 345 12.54 12.85 -31.37
C GLU A 345 12.30 11.34 -31.23
N PRO A 346 13.33 10.50 -31.48
CA PRO A 346 13.24 9.07 -31.24
C PRO A 346 13.12 8.74 -29.77
N LEU A 347 12.25 7.78 -29.43
CA LEU A 347 12.10 7.33 -28.05
C LEU A 347 13.30 6.47 -27.63
N LYS A 348 13.75 6.70 -26.39
CA LYS A 348 14.77 5.86 -25.73
C LYS A 348 14.05 4.83 -24.84
N PRO A 349 14.53 3.58 -24.76
CA PRO A 349 13.97 2.58 -23.86
C PRO A 349 13.94 3.06 -22.41
N PHE A 350 12.90 2.66 -21.67
CA PHE A 350 12.81 2.90 -20.24
C PHE A 350 13.94 2.19 -19.48
N ARG A 351 14.55 2.91 -18.56
CA ARG A 351 15.61 2.39 -17.68
C ARG A 351 15.25 2.67 -16.24
N PHE A 352 14.93 1.62 -15.50
CA PHE A 352 14.66 1.73 -14.07
C PHE A 352 15.96 1.89 -13.26
N ARG A 353 16.00 2.91 -12.42
CA ARG A 353 17.08 3.13 -11.46
C ARG A 353 16.59 2.71 -10.07
N ASP A 354 17.17 1.64 -9.54
CA ASP A 354 16.85 1.18 -8.20
C ASP A 354 17.46 2.12 -7.15
N LEU A 355 16.62 2.82 -6.42
CA LEU A 355 17.03 3.74 -5.35
C LEU A 355 17.16 3.02 -4.01
N GLY A 356 16.84 1.73 -3.95
CA GLY A 356 16.88 0.91 -2.75
C GLY A 356 15.56 0.88 -1.98
N ASP A 357 15.55 0.07 -0.93
CA ASP A 357 14.39 -0.18 -0.08
C ASP A 357 14.71 0.19 1.37
N VAL A 358 13.70 0.71 2.05
CA VAL A 358 13.75 1.05 3.47
C VAL A 358 12.46 0.59 4.15
N ALA A 359 12.56 0.03 5.36
CA ALA A 359 11.41 -0.34 6.17
C ALA A 359 11.67 0.04 7.63
N VAL A 360 10.65 0.60 8.29
CA VAL A 360 10.66 0.87 9.73
C VAL A 360 9.96 -0.27 10.46
N ILE A 361 10.46 -0.65 11.62
CA ILE A 361 9.89 -1.76 12.39
C ILE A 361 9.30 -1.23 13.69
N GLY A 362 9.88 -0.20 14.21
CA GLY A 362 9.42 0.48 15.40
C GLY A 362 10.20 1.76 15.59
N ARG A 363 9.94 2.40 16.71
CA ARG A 363 10.57 3.66 17.08
C ARG A 363 12.08 3.51 17.14
N LEU A 364 12.82 4.38 16.44
CA LEU A 364 14.27 4.33 16.29
C LEU A 364 14.81 3.02 15.69
N SER A 365 13.95 2.27 15.01
CA SER A 365 14.27 0.92 14.56
C SER A 365 13.81 0.70 13.14
N GLY A 366 14.74 0.39 12.24
CA GLY A 366 14.45 0.12 10.83
C GLY A 366 15.53 -0.75 10.20
N VAL A 367 15.35 -1.03 8.91
CA VAL A 367 16.33 -1.70 8.06
C VAL A 367 16.35 -1.04 6.69
N THR A 368 17.55 -0.96 6.10
CA THR A 368 17.75 -0.42 4.75
C THR A 368 18.48 -1.40 3.85
N ASN A 369 18.19 -1.29 2.56
CA ASN A 369 18.92 -1.94 1.48
C ASN A 369 19.00 -0.95 0.31
N ILE A 370 20.01 -0.08 0.34
CA ILE A 370 20.26 0.96 -0.66
C ILE A 370 21.56 0.60 -1.40
N PRO A 371 21.47 -0.14 -2.53
CA PRO A 371 22.64 -0.76 -3.16
C PRO A 371 23.72 0.23 -3.59
N TRP A 372 23.34 1.42 -4.06
CA TRP A 372 24.27 2.43 -4.57
C TRP A 372 25.09 3.13 -3.47
N LEU A 373 24.73 2.97 -2.18
CA LEU A 373 25.54 3.40 -1.02
C LEU A 373 26.49 2.30 -0.52
N GLY A 374 26.58 1.16 -1.22
CA GLY A 374 27.42 0.04 -0.84
C GLY A 374 27.11 -0.48 0.58
N PRO A 375 28.15 -0.74 1.43
CA PRO A 375 27.94 -1.21 2.79
C PRO A 375 27.12 -0.25 3.68
N PHE A 376 27.30 1.05 3.51
CA PHE A 376 26.59 2.09 4.28
C PHE A 376 25.07 2.10 3.97
N GLY A 377 24.66 1.64 2.81
CA GLY A 377 23.25 1.52 2.43
C GLY A 377 22.56 0.30 3.04
N ARG A 378 23.29 -0.61 3.69
CA ARG A 378 22.77 -1.84 4.31
C ARG A 378 22.89 -1.75 5.82
N THR A 379 22.11 -0.89 6.43
CA THR A 379 22.16 -0.61 7.87
C THR A 379 20.86 -1.01 8.57
N GLY A 380 20.83 -0.91 9.89
CA GLY A 380 19.67 -1.21 10.73
C GLY A 380 19.65 -0.33 11.98
N GLY A 381 18.54 -0.38 12.73
CA GLY A 381 18.35 0.42 13.95
C GLY A 381 18.15 1.90 13.66
N PHE A 382 18.73 2.77 14.49
CA PHE A 382 18.53 4.22 14.46
C PHE A 382 18.92 4.88 13.13
N ILE A 383 20.07 4.50 12.54
CA ILE A 383 20.53 5.07 11.28
C ILE A 383 19.54 4.74 10.15
N ALA A 384 19.08 3.49 10.09
CA ALA A 384 18.07 3.09 9.11
C ALA A 384 16.75 3.86 9.31
N TRP A 385 16.36 4.12 10.55
CA TRP A 385 15.19 4.92 10.88
C TRP A 385 15.34 6.37 10.41
N LEU A 386 16.49 7.01 10.61
CA LEU A 386 16.77 8.37 10.10
C LEU A 386 16.72 8.43 8.57
N MET A 387 17.30 7.44 7.89
CA MET A 387 17.25 7.37 6.43
C MET A 387 15.80 7.20 5.93
N TRP A 388 15.02 6.34 6.59
CA TRP A 388 13.61 6.16 6.31
C TRP A 388 12.85 7.48 6.47
N LEU A 389 13.05 8.18 7.60
CA LEU A 389 12.42 9.47 7.89
C LEU A 389 12.71 10.50 6.80
N GLY A 390 13.98 10.69 6.45
CA GLY A 390 14.40 11.64 5.42
C GLY A 390 13.79 11.35 4.06
N ILE A 391 13.85 10.08 3.61
CA ILE A 391 13.29 9.65 2.32
C ILE A 391 11.78 9.90 2.25
N HIS A 392 11.05 9.59 3.32
CA HIS A 392 9.58 9.71 3.33
C HIS A 392 9.13 11.18 3.37
N ILE A 393 9.78 12.02 4.17
CA ILE A 393 9.47 13.45 4.22
C ILE A 393 9.74 14.15 2.88
N VAL A 394 10.87 13.88 2.24
CA VAL A 394 11.20 14.51 0.95
C VAL A 394 10.19 14.14 -0.13
N ASN A 395 9.71 12.90 -0.14
CA ASN A 395 8.77 12.41 -1.14
C ASN A 395 7.29 12.68 -0.81
N LEU A 396 6.96 13.12 0.40
CA LEU A 396 5.59 13.46 0.79
C LEU A 396 5.10 14.69 0.00
N ALA A 397 3.91 14.60 -0.58
CA ALA A 397 3.31 15.67 -1.35
C ALA A 397 2.86 16.85 -0.45
N GLY A 398 3.19 18.07 -0.87
CA GLY A 398 2.80 19.29 -0.18
C GLY A 398 3.74 19.69 0.97
N PHE A 399 4.10 20.99 1.01
CA PHE A 399 4.97 21.51 2.07
C PHE A 399 4.31 21.47 3.45
N SER A 400 3.04 21.86 3.53
CA SER A 400 2.26 21.82 4.78
C SER A 400 2.19 20.42 5.39
N ASN A 401 1.95 19.40 4.54
CA ASN A 401 1.90 18.00 4.99
C ASN A 401 3.24 17.55 5.56
N ARG A 402 4.36 17.93 4.93
CA ARG A 402 5.71 17.63 5.44
C ARG A 402 5.94 18.20 6.83
N LEU A 403 5.59 19.45 7.05
CA LEU A 403 5.76 20.12 8.34
C LEU A 403 4.86 19.49 9.41
N ILE A 404 3.59 19.26 9.10
CA ILE A 404 2.63 18.65 10.04
C ILE A 404 3.09 17.23 10.44
N VAL A 405 3.50 16.42 9.48
CA VAL A 405 3.98 15.05 9.75
C VAL A 405 5.25 15.09 10.60
N LEU A 406 6.19 16.00 10.33
CA LEU A 406 7.38 16.16 11.15
C LEU A 406 7.05 16.54 12.59
N ILE A 407 6.14 17.50 12.80
CA ILE A 407 5.68 17.92 14.13
C ILE A 407 5.00 16.76 14.85
N ARG A 408 4.11 16.00 14.18
CA ARG A 408 3.45 14.83 14.74
C ARG A 408 4.45 13.73 15.11
N TRP A 409 5.44 13.48 14.28
CA TRP A 409 6.49 12.51 14.59
C TRP A 409 7.34 12.95 15.77
N ALA A 410 7.74 14.22 15.84
CA ALA A 410 8.48 14.77 16.97
C ALA A 410 7.66 14.66 18.27
N TRP A 411 6.39 15.03 18.22
CA TRP A 411 5.47 14.89 19.36
C TRP A 411 5.27 13.43 19.79
N SER A 412 4.94 12.56 18.85
CA SER A 412 4.80 11.11 19.12
C SER A 412 6.11 10.53 19.67
N PHE A 413 7.24 11.01 19.19
CA PHE A 413 8.55 10.63 19.70
C PHE A 413 8.75 11.05 21.15
N ALA A 414 8.37 12.26 21.54
CA ALA A 414 8.52 12.76 22.91
C ALA A 414 7.53 12.13 23.89
N THR A 415 6.26 11.93 23.47
CA THR A 415 5.15 11.59 24.39
C THR A 415 4.69 10.14 24.31
N HIS A 416 5.15 9.33 23.34
CA HIS A 416 4.60 8.00 23.00
C HIS A 416 3.10 8.05 22.59
N GLY A 417 2.53 9.25 22.47
CA GLY A 417 1.12 9.47 22.14
C GLY A 417 0.86 9.32 20.64
N ARG A 418 -0.23 8.66 20.29
CA ARG A 418 -0.78 8.59 18.92
C ARG A 418 -2.08 9.38 18.90
N GLY A 419 -2.03 10.60 18.36
CA GLY A 419 -3.14 11.57 18.46
C GLY A 419 -4.37 11.24 17.61
N SER A 420 -4.26 10.31 16.66
CA SER A 420 -5.36 9.98 15.72
C SER A 420 -6.05 8.64 16.05
N ARG A 421 -6.11 8.27 17.34
CA ARG A 421 -6.76 7.03 17.84
C ARG A 421 -8.28 7.16 17.90
N LEU A 422 -8.92 7.47 16.79
CA LEU A 422 -10.37 7.63 16.74
C LEU A 422 -11.00 6.41 16.05
N ILE A 423 -12.02 5.85 16.70
CA ILE A 423 -12.94 4.90 16.07
C ILE A 423 -13.94 5.72 15.29
N THR A 424 -13.84 5.69 13.95
CA THR A 424 -14.68 6.45 13.04
C THR A 424 -15.49 5.52 12.15
N GLY A 425 -16.62 5.99 11.60
CA GLY A 425 -17.57 5.22 10.80
C GLY A 425 -18.76 4.76 11.64
N GLU A 426 -19.66 3.96 11.06
CA GLU A 426 -20.81 3.45 11.79
C GLU A 426 -20.39 2.64 13.01
N PRO A 427 -21.03 2.81 14.18
CA PRO A 427 -20.69 2.09 15.37
C PRO A 427 -20.99 0.59 15.18
N LEU A 428 -19.94 -0.19 14.90
CA LEU A 428 -20.01 -1.63 15.12
C LEU A 428 -19.69 -1.87 16.59
N VAL A 429 -20.70 -1.76 17.45
CA VAL A 429 -20.60 -2.39 18.77
C VAL A 429 -20.67 -3.88 18.49
N PRO A 430 -19.59 -4.66 18.74
CA PRO A 430 -19.68 -6.10 18.61
C PRO A 430 -20.82 -6.57 19.51
N GLU A 431 -21.76 -7.35 18.98
CA GLU A 431 -22.71 -8.07 19.82
C GLU A 431 -21.89 -8.97 20.76
N ILE A 432 -21.79 -8.56 21.99
CA ILE A 432 -21.30 -9.43 23.06
C ILE A 432 -22.46 -10.38 23.29
N GLN A 433 -22.33 -11.61 22.80
CA GLN A 433 -23.29 -12.66 23.11
C GLN A 433 -23.40 -12.73 24.63
N GLU A 434 -24.61 -12.48 25.16
CA GLU A 434 -24.88 -12.71 26.57
C GLU A 434 -24.47 -14.16 26.92
N PRO A 435 -23.91 -14.38 28.10
CA PRO A 435 -23.62 -15.73 28.54
C PRO A 435 -24.92 -16.54 28.51
N GLU A 436 -24.90 -17.73 27.90
CA GLU A 436 -26.01 -18.65 27.98
C GLU A 436 -26.35 -18.82 29.48
N PRO A 437 -27.65 -18.69 29.87
CA PRO A 437 -28.03 -18.90 31.25
C PRO A 437 -27.57 -20.31 31.66
N PRO A 438 -27.10 -20.48 32.89
CA PRO A 438 -26.70 -21.80 33.39
C PRO A 438 -27.88 -22.78 33.30
N ALA A 439 -27.60 -23.95 32.69
CA ALA A 439 -28.57 -25.02 32.48
C ALA A 439 -29.08 -25.57 33.82
#